data_3dc1a6fe9a7ff0998842095cab0396f5
#
_entry.id   3dc1a6fe9a7ff0998842095cab0396f5
#
_cell.length_a   1.000
_cell.length_b   1.000
_cell.length_c   1.000
_cell.angle_alpha   90.00
_cell.angle_beta   90.00
_cell.angle_gamma   90.00
#
_symmetry.space_group_name_H-M   'P 1'
#
loop_
_entity.id
_entity.type
_entity.pdbx_description
1 polymer ?
#
loop_
_entity_poly.entity_id
_entity_poly.type
_entity_poly.pdbx_seq_one_letter_code
_entity_poly.pdbx_strand_id
1 'polypeptide(L)'
;MKESPYLTIAATMWCIEKGVVIVGYDFYHGNDEPGAPRLFHNSRTLSEHGVITMPYLKNLDQIDSDRFTLVGLPLKLIGAEASPIRAVALL
;
A
#
# COMPACT_ATOMS: atom_id res chain seq x y z
N MET A 1 -2.17 0.13 -17.43
CA MET A 1 -1.29 -0.77 -16.68
C MET A 1 -1.92 -2.15 -16.51
N LYS A 2 -2.25 -2.77 -17.64
CA LYS A 2 -2.94 -4.09 -17.64
C LYS A 2 -2.11 -5.20 -17.00
N GLU A 3 -0.80 -5.08 -17.11
CA GLU A 3 0.14 -6.12 -16.66
C GLU A 3 0.64 -5.90 -15.23
N SER A 4 0.18 -4.84 -14.56
CA SER A 4 0.61 -4.55 -13.21
C SER A 4 0.00 -5.54 -12.22
N PRO A 5 0.78 -5.99 -11.24
CA PRO A 5 0.22 -6.80 -10.16
C PRO A 5 -0.88 -6.09 -9.40
N TYR A 6 -1.58 -6.84 -8.59
CA TYR A 6 -2.63 -6.30 -7.72
C TYR A 6 -2.76 -7.19 -6.49
N LEU A 7 -3.30 -6.63 -5.42
CA LEU A 7 -3.73 -7.44 -4.28
C LEU A 7 -5.09 -8.05 -4.60
N THR A 8 -5.29 -9.29 -4.22
CA THR A 8 -6.64 -9.88 -4.31
C THR A 8 -7.54 -9.26 -3.25
N ILE A 9 -8.85 -9.35 -3.46
CA ILE A 9 -9.82 -8.90 -2.45
C ILE A 9 -9.60 -9.67 -1.15
N ALA A 10 -9.35 -10.97 -1.24
CA ALA A 10 -9.08 -11.79 -0.06
C ALA A 10 -7.82 -11.33 0.69
N ALA A 11 -6.74 -10.99 -0.02
CA ALA A 11 -5.52 -10.50 0.60
C ALA A 11 -5.76 -9.16 1.31
N THR A 12 -6.52 -8.27 0.69
CA THR A 12 -6.89 -6.98 1.26
C THR A 12 -7.67 -7.16 2.56
N MET A 13 -8.66 -8.04 2.56
CA MET A 13 -9.44 -8.33 3.76
C MET A 13 -8.60 -8.97 4.85
N TRP A 14 -7.66 -9.84 4.47
CA TRP A 14 -6.71 -10.44 5.41
C TRP A 14 -5.88 -9.37 6.13
N CYS A 15 -5.37 -8.39 5.39
CA CYS A 15 -4.62 -7.28 5.98
C CYS A 15 -5.46 -6.53 7.02
N ILE A 16 -6.71 -6.27 6.69
CA ILE A 16 -7.64 -5.56 7.60
C ILE A 16 -7.88 -6.39 8.86
N GLU A 17 -8.15 -7.67 8.70
CA GLU A 17 -8.41 -8.58 9.83
C GLU A 17 -7.19 -8.70 10.76
N LYS A 18 -5.99 -8.65 10.21
CA LYS A 18 -4.76 -8.75 11.00
C LYS A 18 -4.37 -7.43 11.66
N GLY A 19 -5.12 -6.36 11.45
CA GLY A 19 -4.82 -5.07 12.04
C GLY A 19 -3.65 -4.35 11.42
N VAL A 20 -3.35 -4.63 10.16
CA VAL A 20 -2.29 -3.95 9.41
C VAL A 20 -2.63 -2.47 9.32
N VAL A 21 -1.68 -1.59 9.61
CA VAL A 21 -1.89 -0.15 9.56
C VAL A 21 -1.31 0.50 8.31
N ILE A 22 -0.31 -0.12 7.70
CA ILE A 22 0.31 0.36 6.46
C ILE A 22 0.54 -0.82 5.55
N VAL A 23 0.20 -0.67 4.27
CA VAL A 23 0.52 -1.64 3.22
C VAL A 23 1.41 -0.95 2.19
N GLY A 24 2.63 -1.45 2.03
CA GLY A 24 3.58 -0.92 1.05
C GLY A 24 3.81 -1.92 -0.08
N TYR A 25 3.95 -1.40 -1.30
CA TYR A 25 4.18 -2.25 -2.47
C TYR A 25 4.88 -1.44 -3.57
N ASP A 26 5.39 -2.17 -4.56
CA ASP A 26 6.22 -1.58 -5.62
C ASP A 26 5.49 -1.50 -6.97
N PHE A 27 4.18 -1.59 -6.98
CA PHE A 27 3.40 -1.59 -8.21
C PHE A 27 2.31 -0.52 -8.17
N TYR A 28 1.57 -0.42 -9.28
CA TYR A 28 0.49 0.55 -9.47
C TYR A 28 -0.70 0.20 -8.58
N HIS A 29 -1.11 1.12 -7.74
CA HIS A 29 -2.16 0.86 -6.73
C HIS A 29 -3.58 0.89 -7.28
N GLY A 30 -3.76 1.31 -8.53
CA GLY A 30 -5.08 1.43 -9.12
C GLY A 30 -5.66 0.13 -9.70
N ASN A 31 -4.88 -0.95 -9.71
CA ASN A 31 -5.35 -2.21 -10.25
C ASN A 31 -6.06 -3.05 -9.21
N ASP A 32 -7.14 -3.69 -9.64
CA ASP A 32 -7.88 -4.64 -8.84
C ASP A 32 -7.99 -5.97 -9.58
N GLU A 33 -8.34 -7.03 -8.87
CA GLU A 33 -8.60 -8.30 -9.50
C GLU A 33 -9.81 -8.22 -10.44
N PRO A 34 -9.85 -9.05 -11.50
CA PRO A 34 -11.01 -9.08 -12.40
C PRO A 34 -12.29 -9.36 -11.62
N GLY A 35 -13.35 -8.62 -11.94
CA GLY A 35 -14.64 -8.78 -11.28
C GLY A 35 -14.79 -8.01 -9.98
N ALA A 36 -13.85 -7.16 -9.63
CA ALA A 36 -13.98 -6.31 -8.45
C ALA A 36 -15.25 -5.45 -8.53
N PRO A 37 -15.98 -5.29 -7.41
CA PRO A 37 -17.31 -4.67 -7.45
C PRO A 37 -17.33 -3.17 -7.73
N ARG A 38 -16.18 -2.50 -7.64
CA ARG A 38 -16.09 -1.05 -7.91
C ARG A 38 -14.67 -0.67 -8.34
N LEU A 39 -14.56 0.51 -8.93
CA LEU A 39 -13.27 1.09 -9.32
C LEU A 39 -12.40 1.35 -8.08
N PHE A 40 -11.13 1.01 -8.18
CA PHE A 40 -10.18 1.17 -7.06
C PHE A 40 -10.65 0.47 -5.79
N HIS A 41 -11.24 -0.71 -5.94
CA HIS A 41 -11.88 -1.43 -4.83
C HIS A 41 -10.94 -1.62 -3.64
N ASN A 42 -9.75 -2.16 -3.85
CA ASN A 42 -8.81 -2.43 -2.76
C ASN A 42 -8.33 -1.15 -2.08
N SER A 43 -7.98 -0.13 -2.87
CA SER A 43 -7.55 1.15 -2.32
C SER A 43 -8.63 1.79 -1.47
N ARG A 44 -9.87 1.76 -1.95
CA ARG A 44 -11.01 2.31 -1.20
C ARG A 44 -11.29 1.53 0.07
N THR A 45 -11.25 0.21 -0.02
CA THR A 45 -11.50 -0.67 1.14
C THR A 45 -10.45 -0.46 2.22
N LEU A 46 -9.18 -0.40 1.85
CA LEU A 46 -8.11 -0.13 2.80
C LEU A 46 -8.29 1.24 3.46
N SER A 47 -8.55 2.26 2.67
CA SER A 47 -8.76 3.61 3.17
C SER A 47 -9.95 3.71 4.12
N GLU A 48 -11.05 3.05 3.78
CA GLU A 48 -12.25 3.00 4.62
C GLU A 48 -11.99 2.37 5.99
N HIS A 49 -11.01 1.50 6.08
CA HIS A 49 -10.60 0.84 7.32
C HIS A 49 -9.38 1.48 7.97
N GLY A 50 -9.00 2.67 7.53
CA GLY A 50 -7.91 3.42 8.13
C GLY A 50 -6.52 2.90 7.82
N VAL A 51 -6.37 2.06 6.80
CA VAL A 51 -5.07 1.52 6.39
C VAL A 51 -4.42 2.48 5.39
N ILE A 52 -3.18 2.85 5.67
CA ILE A 52 -2.40 3.72 4.80
C ILE A 52 -1.74 2.87 3.71
N THR A 53 -1.75 3.35 2.47
CA THR A 53 -1.06 2.67 1.37
C THR A 53 0.18 3.45 0.95
N MET A 54 1.24 2.73 0.65
CA MET A 54 2.50 3.28 0.15
C MET A 54 2.85 2.59 -1.18
N PRO A 55 2.27 3.02 -2.29
CA PRO A 55 2.58 2.44 -3.60
C PRO A 55 3.92 2.94 -4.15
N TYR A 56 4.38 2.27 -5.19
CA TYR A 56 5.56 2.68 -5.97
C TYR A 56 6.86 2.68 -5.17
N LEU A 57 6.99 1.84 -4.17
CA LEU A 57 8.25 1.65 -3.46
C LEU A 57 9.28 1.01 -4.38
N LYS A 58 10.55 1.21 -4.07
CA LYS A 58 11.66 0.59 -4.81
C LYS A 58 12.58 -0.15 -3.86
N ASN A 59 13.37 -1.03 -4.43
CA ASN A 59 14.43 -1.74 -3.71
C ASN A 59 13.93 -2.65 -2.59
N LEU A 60 12.68 -3.11 -2.66
CA LEU A 60 12.16 -4.04 -1.68
C LEU A 60 12.94 -5.35 -1.67
N ASP A 61 13.51 -5.74 -2.81
CA ASP A 61 14.34 -6.92 -2.95
C ASP A 61 15.68 -6.81 -2.23
N GLN A 62 16.07 -5.61 -1.82
CA GLN A 62 17.30 -5.37 -1.04
C GLN A 62 17.12 -5.64 0.45
N ILE A 63 15.91 -5.89 0.90
CA ILE A 63 15.61 -6.15 2.31
C ILE A 63 15.69 -7.65 2.55
N ASP A 64 16.66 -8.08 3.35
CA ASP A 64 16.92 -9.50 3.63
C ASP A 64 16.18 -10.02 4.86
N SER A 65 15.55 -9.14 5.62
CA SER A 65 14.90 -9.49 6.88
C SER A 65 13.39 -9.54 6.71
N ASP A 66 12.75 -10.45 7.44
CA ASP A 66 11.28 -10.49 7.50
C ASP A 66 10.72 -9.30 8.28
N ARG A 67 11.53 -8.70 9.13
CA ARG A 67 11.14 -7.55 9.95
C ARG A 67 12.22 -6.49 9.92
N PHE A 68 11.79 -5.24 9.90
CA PHE A 68 12.68 -4.09 9.92
C PHE A 68 11.88 -2.87 10.37
N THR A 69 12.58 -1.79 10.69
CA THR A 69 11.93 -0.52 11.02
C THR A 69 11.72 0.27 9.75
N LEU A 70 10.48 0.61 9.47
CA LEU A 70 10.13 1.47 8.34
C LEU A 70 10.01 2.92 8.83
N VAL A 71 10.66 3.82 8.11
CA VAL A 71 10.50 5.25 8.31
C VAL A 71 9.97 5.86 7.03
N GLY A 72 8.81 6.50 7.10
CA GLY A 72 8.21 7.18 5.97
C GLY A 72 7.60 8.48 6.45
N LEU A 73 8.16 9.59 6.01
CA LEU A 73 7.74 10.92 6.46
C LEU A 73 7.08 11.68 5.33
N PRO A 74 5.77 11.92 5.41
CA PRO A 74 5.06 12.71 4.41
C PRO A 74 5.39 14.19 4.56
N LEU A 75 5.15 14.93 3.49
CA LEU A 75 5.17 16.39 3.54
C LEU A 75 3.97 16.88 4.33
N LYS A 76 4.14 17.99 5.03
CA LYS A 76 3.04 18.62 5.75
C LYS A 76 2.21 19.47 4.79
N LEU A 77 1.25 18.82 4.14
CA LEU A 77 0.35 19.47 3.17
C LEU A 77 -1.02 19.59 3.79
N ILE A 78 -1.46 20.84 3.97
CA ILE A 78 -2.76 21.12 4.59
C ILE A 78 -3.88 20.72 3.63
N GLY A 79 -4.82 19.89 4.12
CA GLY A 79 -5.98 19.46 3.34
C GLY A 79 -5.71 18.45 2.26
N ALA A 80 -4.48 17.93 2.14
CA ALA A 80 -4.15 16.93 1.15
C ALA A 80 -4.47 15.54 1.65
N GLU A 81 -4.91 14.67 0.74
CA GLU A 81 -5.20 13.27 1.04
C GLU A 81 -3.99 12.36 0.87
N ALA A 82 -2.95 12.85 0.19
CA ALA A 82 -1.76 12.07 -0.11
C ALA A 82 -0.55 12.99 -0.21
N SER A 83 0.63 12.41 -0.11
CA SER A 83 1.89 13.13 -0.19
C SER A 83 2.99 12.22 -0.70
N PRO A 84 3.95 12.74 -1.48
CA PRO A 84 5.19 12.02 -1.69
C PRO A 84 5.89 11.77 -0.35
N ILE A 85 6.59 10.65 -0.25
CA ILE A 85 7.39 10.34 0.93
C ILE A 85 8.78 9.85 0.53
N ARG A 86 9.69 9.93 1.47
CA ARG A 86 10.93 9.20 1.42
C ARG A 86 10.80 8.01 2.36
N ALA A 87 10.72 6.81 1.81
CA ALA A 87 10.62 5.61 2.62
C ALA A 87 12.01 5.02 2.81
N VAL A 88 12.35 4.69 4.05
CA VAL A 88 13.65 4.13 4.41
C VAL A 88 13.44 2.93 5.32
N ALA A 89 14.17 1.86 5.07
CA ALA A 89 14.19 0.69 5.93
C ALA A 89 15.47 0.71 6.77
N LEU A 90 15.33 0.62 8.07
CA LEU A 90 16.45 0.46 8.99
C LEU A 90 16.60 -1.03 9.28
N LEU A 91 17.71 -1.59 8.83
CA LEU A 91 17.97 -3.03 8.91
C LEU A 91 18.79 -3.42 10.13
#